data_a0227f01a2eba48ed9efd1ba937fc57c
#
_entry.id   a0227f01a2eba48ed9efd1ba937fc57c
#
_cell.length_a   1.000
_cell.length_b   1.000
_cell.length_c   1.000
_cell.angle_alpha   90.00
_cell.angle_beta   90.00
_cell.angle_gamma   90.00
#
_symmetry.space_group_name_H-M   'P 1'
#
loop_
_entity.id
_entity.type
_entity.pdbx_description
1 polymer ?
#
loop_
_entity_poly.entity_id
_entity_poly.type
_entity_poly.pdbx_seq_one_letter_code
_entity_poly.pdbx_strand_id
1 'polypeptide(L)'
;MRSAFAPLSLMFRSAPLALALAVAGLSGSALAAPKADIQALAQKHQQPLLDTLRDLVHIESGSKDMEGVEQIANYVAGKLREQGGKVEILQPTDVYRLGDTPEKIGPMVHAEFKGKGSSRIMLIAHMDTVYLRGMLKDQPFRIDGERAYGLGIADDKQGVALILHTVAMLRQLGFDNYGTLTVLMNSDEEISSPGARSTITRMGAEQDAVFSFEGGGTDGGVRLATSGIGAAYLKVEGKASHAGAKPEDGVNALYELSHQLLQMKDLSKPETGLKLNWTVAKAGTNRNVIPAEATAQADARALRVADFTALEQAMQAKVGHKLLDASKVQLKFEVRRPPLEANEASRSLAKQAQTIYSDELGLKMSVMEKATGGGTDAAFAALKAKGAVIEGFGLSGYGAHSNDAEYVQLNTIVPRLYLATRMIMDLSK
;
A
#
# COMPACT_ATOMS: atom_id res chain seq x y z
N MET A 1 -61.62 49.51 -68.87
CA MET A 1 -63.04 49.27 -68.56
C MET A 1 -63.09 48.81 -67.09
N ARG A 2 -63.92 49.53 -66.36
CA ARG A 2 -63.96 49.52 -64.87
C ARG A 2 -64.58 48.24 -64.35
N SER A 3 -64.05 47.64 -63.30
CA SER A 3 -64.75 46.70 -62.44
C SER A 3 -64.42 47.03 -60.96
N ALA A 4 -65.50 47.11 -60.20
CA ALA A 4 -65.57 47.55 -58.84
C ALA A 4 -65.14 46.41 -57.89
N PHE A 5 -64.42 46.79 -56.87
CA PHE A 5 -64.11 45.88 -55.72
C PHE A 5 -64.98 46.35 -54.51
N ALA A 6 -65.71 45.38 -53.92
CA ALA A 6 -66.36 45.55 -52.64
C ALA A 6 -65.45 44.99 -51.53
N PRO A 7 -65.37 45.61 -50.32
CA PRO A 7 -64.51 45.09 -49.27
C PRO A 7 -65.23 44.05 -48.40
N LEU A 8 -64.54 42.93 -48.14
CA LEU A 8 -64.97 41.88 -47.20
C LEU A 8 -64.34 42.19 -45.82
N SER A 9 -65.20 42.44 -44.84
CA SER A 9 -64.80 42.68 -43.45
C SER A 9 -64.52 41.34 -42.76
N LEU A 10 -63.22 41.04 -42.34
CA LEU A 10 -62.85 39.95 -41.50
C LEU A 10 -62.84 40.36 -40.03
N MET A 11 -63.71 39.75 -39.23
CA MET A 11 -63.70 39.87 -37.76
C MET A 11 -62.57 38.99 -37.23
N PHE A 12 -61.54 39.59 -36.61
CA PHE A 12 -60.57 38.90 -35.85
C PHE A 12 -61.11 38.62 -34.44
N ARG A 13 -61.31 37.34 -34.11
CA ARG A 13 -61.50 36.87 -32.75
C ARG A 13 -60.10 36.65 -32.12
N SER A 14 -59.75 37.45 -31.12
CA SER A 14 -58.56 37.29 -30.29
C SER A 14 -58.79 36.14 -29.28
N ALA A 15 -58.04 35.02 -29.43
CA ALA A 15 -57.90 34.02 -28.41
C ALA A 15 -56.64 34.32 -27.58
N PRO A 16 -56.65 34.26 -26.24
CA PRO A 16 -55.45 34.44 -25.45
C PRO A 16 -54.57 33.22 -25.53
N LEU A 17 -53.33 33.41 -25.98
CA LEU A 17 -52.24 32.42 -25.98
C LEU A 17 -51.74 32.30 -24.55
N ALA A 18 -52.12 31.27 -23.81
CA ALA A 18 -51.55 30.93 -22.51
C ALA A 18 -50.18 30.34 -22.75
N LEU A 19 -49.12 31.13 -22.45
CA LEU A 19 -47.73 30.71 -22.46
C LEU A 19 -47.46 29.84 -21.20
N ALA A 20 -47.55 28.51 -21.32
CA ALA A 20 -47.12 27.60 -20.28
C ALA A 20 -45.58 27.59 -20.22
N LEU A 21 -44.99 28.29 -19.26
CA LEU A 21 -43.60 28.16 -18.89
C LEU A 21 -43.43 26.75 -18.29
N ALA A 22 -42.90 25.80 -19.09
CA ALA A 22 -42.34 24.56 -18.58
C ALA A 22 -41.04 24.89 -17.84
N VAL A 23 -41.10 25.06 -16.53
CA VAL A 23 -39.91 25.00 -15.66
C VAL A 23 -39.39 23.57 -15.70
N ALA A 24 -38.43 23.32 -16.58
CA ALA A 24 -37.63 22.12 -16.51
C ALA A 24 -36.84 22.17 -15.19
N GLY A 25 -37.35 21.51 -14.17
CA GLY A 25 -36.66 21.30 -12.93
C GLY A 25 -35.39 20.51 -13.23
N LEU A 26 -34.24 21.18 -13.26
CA LEU A 26 -32.94 20.54 -13.10
C LEU A 26 -32.96 19.89 -11.70
N SER A 27 -33.30 18.61 -11.66
CA SER A 27 -33.07 17.76 -10.50
C SER A 27 -31.55 17.62 -10.36
N GLY A 28 -30.89 18.65 -9.88
CA GLY A 28 -29.56 18.52 -9.32
C GLY A 28 -29.69 17.52 -8.16
N SER A 29 -29.02 16.39 -8.25
CA SER A 29 -28.88 15.48 -7.12
C SER A 29 -28.34 16.31 -5.96
N ALA A 30 -29.18 16.60 -4.98
CA ALA A 30 -28.72 17.26 -3.77
C ALA A 30 -27.68 16.35 -3.13
N LEU A 31 -26.45 16.84 -3.02
CA LEU A 31 -25.40 16.15 -2.27
C LEU A 31 -25.93 15.90 -0.85
N ALA A 32 -25.74 14.70 -0.34
CA ALA A 32 -26.05 14.40 1.06
C ALA A 32 -25.16 15.28 1.94
N ALA A 33 -25.73 15.96 2.92
CA ALA A 33 -24.93 16.78 3.83
C ALA A 33 -24.03 15.87 4.70
N PRO A 34 -22.78 16.29 4.97
CA PRO A 34 -21.93 15.58 5.93
C PRO A 34 -22.64 15.41 7.28
N LYS A 35 -22.35 14.32 8.00
CA LYS A 35 -22.78 14.17 9.38
C LYS A 35 -22.08 15.22 10.25
N ALA A 36 -22.83 16.19 10.75
CA ALA A 36 -22.32 17.43 11.34
C ALA A 36 -21.40 17.19 12.55
N ASP A 37 -21.71 16.19 13.36
CA ASP A 37 -20.92 15.77 14.54
C ASP A 37 -19.56 15.20 14.16
N ILE A 38 -19.52 14.33 13.14
CA ILE A 38 -18.28 13.75 12.63
C ILE A 38 -17.44 14.82 11.94
N GLN A 39 -18.05 15.67 11.13
CA GLN A 39 -17.37 16.74 10.41
C GLN A 39 -16.74 17.77 11.37
N ALA A 40 -17.49 18.22 12.36
CA ALA A 40 -17.00 19.15 13.37
C ALA A 40 -15.84 18.54 14.18
N LEU A 41 -15.94 17.24 14.52
CA LEU A 41 -14.88 16.54 15.24
C LEU A 41 -13.64 16.35 14.38
N ALA A 42 -13.78 16.02 13.10
CA ALA A 42 -12.65 15.90 12.17
C ALA A 42 -11.91 17.25 12.03
N GLN A 43 -12.64 18.36 11.94
CA GLN A 43 -12.06 19.70 11.92
C GLN A 43 -11.29 20.00 13.22
N LYS A 44 -11.86 19.65 14.38
CA LYS A 44 -11.20 19.80 15.68
C LYS A 44 -9.93 18.99 15.80
N HIS A 45 -9.88 17.82 15.16
CA HIS A 45 -8.71 16.92 15.16
C HIS A 45 -7.62 17.28 14.16
N GLN A 46 -7.84 18.24 13.26
CA GLN A 46 -6.88 18.61 12.22
C GLN A 46 -5.52 19.04 12.80
N GLN A 47 -5.50 20.01 13.71
CA GLN A 47 -4.26 20.49 14.32
C GLN A 47 -3.64 19.45 15.27
N PRO A 48 -4.40 18.78 16.15
CA PRO A 48 -3.86 17.69 16.97
C PRO A 48 -3.22 16.55 16.17
N LEU A 49 -3.79 16.18 15.01
CA LEU A 49 -3.19 15.18 14.12
C LEU A 49 -1.86 15.68 13.55
N LEU A 50 -1.81 16.93 13.12
CA LEU A 50 -0.58 17.54 12.60
C LEU A 50 0.51 17.60 13.67
N ASP A 51 0.16 17.88 14.93
CA ASP A 51 1.08 17.85 16.06
C ASP A 51 1.58 16.42 16.33
N THR A 52 0.69 15.42 16.32
CA THR A 52 1.07 14.00 16.41
C THR A 52 2.01 13.59 15.27
N LEU A 53 1.71 14.01 14.04
CA LEU A 53 2.53 13.70 12.87
C LEU A 53 3.93 14.34 12.98
N ARG A 54 4.02 15.57 13.48
CA ARG A 54 5.30 16.21 13.80
C ARG A 54 6.10 15.41 14.83
N ASP A 55 5.45 14.97 15.91
CA ASP A 55 6.11 14.18 16.95
C ASP A 55 6.63 12.85 16.39
N LEU A 56 5.85 12.16 15.55
CA LEU A 56 6.25 10.93 14.86
C LEU A 56 7.43 11.15 13.92
N VAL A 57 7.43 12.26 13.15
CA VAL A 57 8.55 12.59 12.24
C VAL A 57 9.84 12.82 13.02
N HIS A 58 9.78 13.39 14.23
CA HIS A 58 10.95 13.59 15.07
C HIS A 58 11.55 12.29 15.65
N ILE A 59 10.88 11.17 15.54
CA ILE A 59 11.42 9.85 15.89
C ILE A 59 11.99 9.21 14.62
N GLU A 60 13.31 9.12 14.52
CA GLU A 60 13.97 8.39 13.43
C GLU A 60 13.75 6.89 13.63
N SER A 61 13.01 6.26 12.72
CA SER A 61 12.55 4.86 12.85
C SER A 61 12.89 4.02 11.61
N GLY A 62 14.12 4.11 11.13
CA GLY A 62 14.57 3.22 10.04
C GLY A 62 14.41 1.75 10.43
N SER A 63 13.96 0.88 9.51
CA SER A 63 13.63 -0.54 9.80
C SER A 63 14.76 -1.32 10.50
N LYS A 64 16.03 -0.90 10.34
CA LYS A 64 17.21 -1.52 10.97
C LYS A 64 17.67 -0.77 12.23
N ASP A 65 17.02 0.32 12.58
CA ASP A 65 17.31 1.11 13.76
C ASP A 65 16.44 0.65 14.94
N MET A 66 16.92 -0.36 15.66
CA MET A 66 16.15 -0.99 16.76
C MET A 66 15.71 0.01 17.84
N GLU A 67 16.57 0.99 18.19
CA GLU A 67 16.24 2.01 19.18
C GLU A 67 15.10 2.91 18.69
N GLY A 68 15.16 3.35 17.43
CA GLY A 68 14.14 4.21 16.82
C GLY A 68 12.80 3.50 16.66
N VAL A 69 12.78 2.25 16.17
CA VAL A 69 11.53 1.51 16.04
C VAL A 69 10.92 1.12 17.38
N GLU A 70 11.73 0.87 18.42
CA GLU A 70 11.23 0.68 19.79
C GLU A 70 10.66 1.98 20.37
N GLN A 71 11.29 3.12 20.10
CA GLN A 71 10.83 4.43 20.57
C GLN A 71 9.45 4.77 19.96
N ILE A 72 9.30 4.64 18.64
CA ILE A 72 8.01 4.92 17.97
C ILE A 72 6.93 3.93 18.39
N ALA A 73 7.25 2.65 18.58
CA ALA A 73 6.32 1.63 19.06
C ALA A 73 5.81 1.97 20.48
N ASN A 74 6.69 2.41 21.38
CA ASN A 74 6.30 2.84 22.73
C ASN A 74 5.41 4.10 22.70
N TYR A 75 5.71 5.08 21.84
CA TYR A 75 4.89 6.28 21.64
C TYR A 75 3.48 5.90 21.18
N VAL A 76 3.37 5.09 20.12
CA VAL A 76 2.09 4.63 19.57
C VAL A 76 1.30 3.81 20.58
N ALA A 77 1.95 2.86 21.26
CA ALA A 77 1.33 2.04 22.29
C ALA A 77 0.79 2.89 23.45
N GLY A 78 1.51 3.93 23.85
CA GLY A 78 1.08 4.91 24.86
C GLY A 78 -0.22 5.60 24.44
N LYS A 79 -0.25 6.15 23.23
CA LYS A 79 -1.43 6.83 22.66
C LYS A 79 -2.67 5.92 22.59
N LEU A 80 -2.51 4.67 22.15
CA LEU A 80 -3.62 3.71 22.08
C LEU A 80 -4.12 3.28 23.47
N ARG A 81 -3.23 3.18 24.48
CA ARG A 81 -3.63 2.93 25.88
C ARG A 81 -4.43 4.09 26.48
N GLU A 82 -4.01 5.34 26.23
CA GLU A 82 -4.74 6.55 26.63
C GLU A 82 -6.18 6.56 26.08
N GLN A 83 -6.40 5.94 24.92
CA GLN A 83 -7.72 5.80 24.29
C GLN A 83 -8.51 4.59 24.79
N GLY A 84 -7.98 3.82 25.74
CA GLY A 84 -8.64 2.67 26.37
C GLY A 84 -8.51 1.35 25.60
N GLY A 85 -7.56 1.25 24.68
CA GLY A 85 -7.24 0.00 23.99
C GLY A 85 -6.53 -1.00 24.91
N LYS A 86 -6.82 -2.29 24.75
CA LYS A 86 -5.95 -3.36 25.25
C LYS A 86 -4.74 -3.45 24.32
N VAL A 87 -3.58 -2.95 24.78
CA VAL A 87 -2.39 -2.76 23.95
C VAL A 87 -1.25 -3.69 24.36
N GLU A 88 -0.72 -4.40 23.38
CA GLU A 88 0.44 -5.29 23.49
C GLU A 88 1.52 -4.86 22.51
N ILE A 89 2.78 -4.88 22.93
CA ILE A 89 3.95 -4.74 22.05
C ILE A 89 4.45 -6.15 21.77
N LEU A 90 4.24 -6.60 20.53
CA LEU A 90 4.52 -7.98 20.11
C LEU A 90 5.92 -8.04 19.48
N GLN A 91 6.75 -8.97 19.95
CA GLN A 91 7.99 -9.29 19.31
C GLN A 91 7.77 -10.29 18.16
N PRO A 92 8.45 -10.16 17.03
CA PRO A 92 8.38 -11.15 15.95
C PRO A 92 8.89 -12.52 16.41
N THR A 93 8.06 -13.55 16.32
CA THR A 93 8.39 -14.92 16.74
C THR A 93 8.48 -15.90 15.57
N ASP A 94 7.75 -15.62 14.47
CA ASP A 94 7.71 -16.43 13.26
C ASP A 94 8.30 -15.61 12.10
N VAL A 95 9.62 -15.48 12.07
CA VAL A 95 10.34 -14.64 11.12
C VAL A 95 10.61 -15.40 9.82
N TYR A 96 10.03 -14.90 8.73
CA TYR A 96 10.34 -15.38 7.39
C TYR A 96 11.68 -14.81 6.91
N ARG A 97 12.74 -15.59 6.92
CA ARG A 97 14.09 -15.15 6.56
C ARG A 97 14.27 -15.01 5.04
N LEU A 98 14.29 -13.76 4.58
CA LEU A 98 14.74 -13.38 3.25
C LEU A 98 16.28 -13.30 3.22
N GLY A 99 16.88 -13.19 2.03
CA GLY A 99 18.33 -13.11 1.89
C GLY A 99 19.00 -11.90 2.57
N ASP A 100 18.23 -10.84 2.79
CA ASP A 100 18.67 -9.57 3.39
C ASP A 100 17.95 -9.21 4.70
N THR A 101 17.19 -10.14 5.27
CA THR A 101 16.53 -9.94 6.57
C THR A 101 17.56 -9.70 7.66
N PRO A 102 17.46 -8.58 8.41
CA PRO A 102 18.39 -8.33 9.51
C PRO A 102 18.24 -9.35 10.63
N GLU A 103 19.27 -9.47 11.46
CA GLU A 103 19.24 -10.41 12.59
C GLU A 103 18.11 -10.10 13.57
N LYS A 104 17.96 -8.80 13.89
CA LYS A 104 16.89 -8.27 14.76
C LYS A 104 15.87 -7.51 13.94
N ILE A 105 14.61 -7.68 14.29
CA ILE A 105 13.46 -7.00 13.66
C ILE A 105 12.71 -6.28 14.76
N GLY A 106 12.23 -5.07 14.46
CA GLY A 106 11.47 -4.24 15.38
C GLY A 106 10.12 -4.85 15.79
N PRO A 107 9.54 -4.39 16.90
CA PRO A 107 8.28 -4.91 17.42
C PRO A 107 7.08 -4.43 16.61
N MET A 108 5.94 -5.10 16.78
CA MET A 108 4.62 -4.64 16.34
C MET A 108 3.83 -4.08 17.53
N VAL A 109 3.02 -3.05 17.29
CA VAL A 109 2.01 -2.58 18.26
C VAL A 109 0.67 -3.15 17.85
N HIS A 110 0.07 -3.93 18.74
CA HIS A 110 -1.27 -4.49 18.61
C HIS A 110 -2.18 -3.87 19.66
N ALA A 111 -3.31 -3.31 19.23
CA ALA A 111 -4.34 -2.81 20.13
C ALA A 111 -5.70 -3.37 19.74
N GLU A 112 -6.49 -3.73 20.74
CA GLU A 112 -7.84 -4.23 20.59
C GLU A 112 -8.81 -3.34 21.38
N PHE A 113 -9.87 -2.88 20.71
CA PHE A 113 -11.00 -2.18 21.29
C PHE A 113 -12.24 -3.05 21.13
N LYS A 114 -12.81 -3.49 22.25
CA LYS A 114 -14.06 -4.27 22.27
C LYS A 114 -15.25 -3.36 22.30
N GLY A 115 -16.20 -3.62 21.43
CA GLY A 115 -17.48 -2.93 21.34
C GLY A 115 -18.64 -3.86 21.66
N LYS A 116 -19.86 -3.41 21.34
CA LYS A 116 -21.13 -4.09 21.60
C LYS A 116 -21.74 -4.77 20.37
N GLY A 117 -21.23 -4.44 19.19
CA GLY A 117 -21.67 -4.99 17.90
C GLY A 117 -21.01 -6.33 17.57
N SER A 118 -21.05 -6.71 16.31
CA SER A 118 -20.52 -7.99 15.83
C SER A 118 -19.38 -7.86 14.82
N SER A 119 -19.26 -6.71 14.13
CA SER A 119 -18.29 -6.51 13.06
C SER A 119 -16.85 -6.49 13.56
N ARG A 120 -15.95 -7.14 12.83
CA ARG A 120 -14.51 -7.20 13.12
C ARG A 120 -13.78 -6.36 12.08
N ILE A 121 -13.16 -5.27 12.51
CA ILE A 121 -12.52 -4.28 11.65
C ILE A 121 -11.06 -4.14 12.09
N MET A 122 -10.14 -4.15 11.11
CA MET A 122 -8.71 -4.00 11.36
C MET A 122 -8.15 -2.79 10.61
N LEU A 123 -7.33 -2.01 11.31
CA LEU A 123 -6.60 -0.87 10.78
C LEU A 123 -5.12 -1.21 10.83
N ILE A 124 -4.42 -1.08 9.70
CA ILE A 124 -2.98 -1.35 9.61
C ILE A 124 -2.22 -0.15 9.06
N ALA A 125 -1.03 0.04 9.57
CA ALA A 125 -0.02 1.01 9.13
C ALA A 125 1.36 0.50 9.55
N HIS A 126 2.44 1.13 9.07
CA HIS A 126 3.77 0.78 9.55
C HIS A 126 4.49 1.98 10.19
N MET A 127 5.39 1.67 11.12
CA MET A 127 6.10 2.67 11.92
C MET A 127 7.54 2.88 11.46
N ASP A 128 8.07 1.93 10.68
CA ASP A 128 9.42 2.01 10.15
C ASP A 128 9.50 2.88 8.88
N THR A 129 10.71 3.23 8.50
CA THR A 129 11.02 4.00 7.31
C THR A 129 12.30 3.50 6.63
N VAL A 130 12.53 3.91 5.37
CA VAL A 130 13.79 3.63 4.65
C VAL A 130 14.97 4.49 5.13
N TYR A 131 14.72 5.54 5.93
CA TYR A 131 15.73 6.55 6.26
C TYR A 131 16.67 6.09 7.36
N LEU A 132 17.94 6.51 7.24
CA LEU A 132 18.96 6.17 8.22
C LEU A 132 18.98 7.18 9.37
N ARG A 133 19.41 6.75 10.54
CA ARG A 133 19.60 7.61 11.70
C ARG A 133 20.54 8.77 11.37
N GLY A 134 20.18 9.97 11.81
CA GLY A 134 20.89 11.22 11.60
C GLY A 134 20.44 12.01 10.37
N MET A 135 19.59 11.46 9.50
CA MET A 135 19.07 12.17 8.32
C MET A 135 18.05 13.26 8.68
N LEU A 136 17.37 13.12 9.82
CA LEU A 136 16.38 14.09 10.30
C LEU A 136 16.95 15.52 10.44
N LYS A 137 18.23 15.67 10.78
CA LYS A 137 18.89 16.98 10.89
C LYS A 137 18.91 17.75 9.56
N ASP A 138 18.96 17.02 8.43
CA ASP A 138 19.01 17.59 7.08
C ASP A 138 17.60 17.79 6.50
N GLN A 139 16.62 17.04 7.02
CA GLN A 139 15.21 17.06 6.60
C GLN A 139 14.26 17.13 7.81
N PRO A 140 14.30 18.21 8.61
CA PRO A 140 13.40 18.36 9.74
C PRO A 140 11.96 18.54 9.29
N PHE A 141 11.03 18.23 10.19
CA PHE A 141 9.62 18.55 9.97
C PHE A 141 9.46 20.05 9.67
N ARG A 142 8.75 20.38 8.60
CA ARG A 142 8.41 21.76 8.23
C ARG A 142 7.08 21.83 7.51
N ILE A 143 6.44 22.98 7.63
CA ILE A 143 5.21 23.29 6.87
C ILE A 143 5.56 24.36 5.84
N ASP A 144 5.11 24.15 4.60
CA ASP A 144 5.24 25.11 3.51
C ASP A 144 3.91 25.15 2.74
N GLY A 145 3.17 26.23 2.88
CA GLY A 145 1.83 26.38 2.34
C GLY A 145 0.88 25.27 2.84
N GLU A 146 0.31 24.51 1.92
CA GLU A 146 -0.62 23.41 2.21
C GLU A 146 0.06 22.04 2.37
N ARG A 147 1.37 22.01 2.55
CA ARG A 147 2.16 20.78 2.67
C ARG A 147 2.93 20.74 3.98
N ALA A 148 2.94 19.56 4.60
CA ALA A 148 3.90 19.24 5.66
C ALA A 148 4.93 18.27 5.11
N TYR A 149 6.21 18.58 5.33
CA TYR A 149 7.37 17.81 4.88
C TYR A 149 8.06 17.15 6.06
N GLY A 150 8.64 15.99 5.83
CA GLY A 150 9.44 15.27 6.81
C GLY A 150 9.78 13.86 6.35
N LEU A 151 10.77 13.24 6.97
CA LEU A 151 11.18 11.88 6.64
C LEU A 151 10.15 10.86 7.13
N GLY A 152 9.67 10.01 6.23
CA GLY A 152 8.63 9.02 6.51
C GLY A 152 7.25 9.64 6.76
N ILE A 153 7.06 10.92 6.41
CA ILE A 153 5.79 11.62 6.68
C ILE A 153 4.64 11.09 5.81
N ALA A 154 4.92 10.71 4.56
CA ALA A 154 3.94 10.13 3.65
C ALA A 154 3.94 8.59 3.69
N ASP A 155 5.06 8.00 4.14
CA ASP A 155 5.32 6.56 4.15
C ASP A 155 5.97 6.13 5.48
N ASP A 156 5.21 5.75 6.54
CA ASP A 156 3.74 5.79 6.65
C ASP A 156 3.31 6.45 7.99
N LYS A 157 4.11 7.41 8.50
CA LYS A 157 3.80 8.10 9.76
C LYS A 157 2.46 8.83 9.74
N GLN A 158 2.02 9.27 8.55
CA GLN A 158 0.69 9.86 8.37
C GLN A 158 -0.43 8.83 8.62
N GLY A 159 -0.26 7.59 8.18
CA GLY A 159 -1.21 6.50 8.44
C GLY A 159 -1.30 6.17 9.92
N VAL A 160 -0.14 6.12 10.61
CA VAL A 160 -0.07 5.97 12.07
C VAL A 160 -0.86 7.10 12.76
N ALA A 161 -0.60 8.36 12.42
CA ALA A 161 -1.29 9.51 13.00
C ALA A 161 -2.81 9.47 12.71
N LEU A 162 -3.18 9.14 11.47
CA LEU A 162 -4.58 9.08 11.05
C LEU A 162 -5.36 8.01 11.81
N ILE A 163 -4.79 6.82 12.02
CA ILE A 163 -5.39 5.76 12.83
C ILE A 163 -5.58 6.21 14.28
N LEU A 164 -4.54 6.79 14.90
CA LEU A 164 -4.62 7.27 16.28
C LEU A 164 -5.77 8.28 16.46
N HIS A 165 -5.91 9.23 15.54
CA HIS A 165 -6.97 10.23 15.60
C HIS A 165 -8.35 9.70 15.21
N THR A 166 -8.44 8.73 14.30
CA THR A 166 -9.71 8.04 13.97
C THR A 166 -10.25 7.29 15.20
N VAL A 167 -9.39 6.54 15.92
CA VAL A 167 -9.78 5.86 17.17
C VAL A 167 -10.21 6.88 18.22
N ALA A 168 -9.47 7.99 18.38
CA ALA A 168 -9.83 9.05 19.31
C ALA A 168 -11.20 9.67 18.99
N MET A 169 -11.50 9.90 17.71
CA MET A 169 -12.80 10.40 17.27
C MET A 169 -13.94 9.44 17.60
N LEU A 170 -13.78 8.14 17.30
CA LEU A 170 -14.79 7.11 17.68
C LEU A 170 -15.06 7.12 19.19
N ARG A 171 -14.00 7.21 20.00
CA ARG A 171 -14.12 7.30 21.47
C ARG A 171 -14.84 8.56 21.92
N GLN A 172 -14.53 9.73 21.35
CA GLN A 172 -15.20 10.99 21.69
C GLN A 172 -16.67 11.02 21.24
N LEU A 173 -17.01 10.31 20.16
CA LEU A 173 -18.40 10.10 19.72
C LEU A 173 -19.14 9.08 20.60
N GLY A 174 -18.48 8.40 21.54
CA GLY A 174 -19.05 7.30 22.31
C GLY A 174 -19.45 6.11 21.44
N PHE A 175 -18.83 5.95 20.28
CA PHE A 175 -19.19 4.92 19.32
C PHE A 175 -18.46 3.60 19.62
N ASP A 176 -19.21 2.55 19.93
CA ASP A 176 -18.72 1.21 20.25
C ASP A 176 -19.58 0.08 19.62
N ASN A 177 -20.27 0.37 18.51
CA ASN A 177 -21.17 -0.60 17.87
C ASN A 177 -20.47 -1.63 16.97
N TYR A 178 -19.13 -1.68 16.96
CA TYR A 178 -18.36 -2.79 16.38
C TYR A 178 -18.22 -3.94 17.41
N GLY A 179 -17.93 -5.15 16.97
CA GLY A 179 -17.55 -6.26 17.85
C GLY A 179 -16.11 -6.10 18.33
N THR A 180 -15.19 -5.89 17.38
CA THR A 180 -13.77 -5.65 17.64
C THR A 180 -13.21 -4.66 16.63
N LEU A 181 -12.56 -3.61 17.12
CA LEU A 181 -11.70 -2.75 16.31
C LEU A 181 -10.24 -3.08 16.67
N THR A 182 -9.52 -3.64 15.73
CA THR A 182 -8.11 -4.04 15.87
C THR A 182 -7.20 -3.02 15.19
N VAL A 183 -6.15 -2.60 15.86
CA VAL A 183 -5.06 -1.81 15.28
C VAL A 183 -3.79 -2.66 15.32
N LEU A 184 -3.12 -2.78 14.18
CA LEU A 184 -1.80 -3.43 14.08
C LEU A 184 -0.85 -2.53 13.31
N MET A 185 0.26 -2.16 13.95
CA MET A 185 1.32 -1.36 13.34
C MET A 185 2.65 -2.08 13.50
N ASN A 186 3.32 -2.38 12.40
CA ASN A 186 4.61 -3.08 12.39
C ASN A 186 5.79 -2.14 12.16
N SER A 187 7.00 -2.69 12.28
CA SER A 187 8.28 -1.95 12.19
C SER A 187 9.22 -2.58 11.16
N ASP A 188 8.69 -3.28 10.16
CA ASP A 188 9.48 -3.99 9.19
C ASP A 188 8.86 -4.04 7.78
N GLU A 189 7.94 -3.11 7.49
CA GLU A 189 7.28 -3.01 6.19
C GLU A 189 8.31 -2.77 5.09
N GLU A 190 9.20 -1.83 5.26
CA GLU A 190 10.20 -1.38 4.29
C GLU A 190 11.25 -2.45 3.92
N ILE A 191 11.33 -3.49 4.73
CA ILE A 191 12.15 -4.67 4.47
C ILE A 191 11.33 -5.92 4.13
N SER A 192 10.08 -5.71 3.66
CA SER A 192 9.13 -6.73 3.21
C SER A 192 8.50 -7.55 4.33
N SER A 193 8.31 -6.97 5.50
CA SER A 193 7.58 -7.51 6.67
C SER A 193 7.98 -8.93 7.07
N PRO A 194 9.28 -9.25 7.17
CA PRO A 194 9.69 -10.62 7.48
C PRO A 194 9.20 -11.10 8.84
N GLY A 195 9.04 -10.20 9.81
CA GLY A 195 8.55 -10.51 11.15
C GLY A 195 7.04 -10.36 11.29
N ALA A 196 6.42 -9.40 10.57
CA ALA A 196 5.02 -9.09 10.73
C ALA A 196 4.07 -9.91 9.84
N ARG A 197 4.54 -10.40 8.68
CA ARG A 197 3.69 -11.01 7.63
C ARG A 197 2.77 -12.14 8.11
N SER A 198 3.25 -13.03 8.96
CA SER A 198 2.43 -14.14 9.50
C SER A 198 1.35 -13.63 10.44
N THR A 199 1.65 -12.63 11.26
CA THR A 199 0.69 -11.98 12.16
C THR A 199 -0.37 -11.22 11.39
N ILE A 200 0.02 -10.41 10.38
CA ILE A 200 -0.91 -9.66 9.52
C ILE A 200 -1.84 -10.64 8.79
N THR A 201 -1.30 -11.71 8.19
CA THR A 201 -2.11 -12.72 7.47
C THR A 201 -3.09 -13.43 8.40
N ARG A 202 -2.65 -13.83 9.59
CA ARG A 202 -3.51 -14.52 10.56
C ARG A 202 -4.63 -13.60 11.07
N MET A 203 -4.29 -12.37 11.46
CA MET A 203 -5.29 -11.42 11.96
C MET A 203 -6.25 -10.98 10.86
N GLY A 204 -5.76 -10.69 9.64
CA GLY A 204 -6.58 -10.32 8.49
C GLY A 204 -7.62 -11.36 8.10
N ALA A 205 -7.29 -12.66 8.27
CA ALA A 205 -8.21 -13.77 7.98
C ALA A 205 -9.48 -13.77 8.84
N GLU A 206 -9.45 -13.08 9.98
CA GLU A 206 -10.54 -13.05 10.96
C GLU A 206 -11.41 -11.78 10.82
N GLN A 207 -11.09 -10.85 9.92
CA GLN A 207 -11.76 -9.56 9.83
C GLN A 207 -12.85 -9.54 8.73
N ASP A 208 -13.88 -8.74 8.95
CA ASP A 208 -14.88 -8.39 7.94
C ASP A 208 -14.34 -7.31 6.99
N ALA A 209 -13.46 -6.43 7.51
CA ALA A 209 -12.76 -5.42 6.72
C ALA A 209 -11.38 -5.10 7.29
N VAL A 210 -10.41 -4.87 6.40
CA VAL A 210 -9.07 -4.36 6.71
C VAL A 210 -8.84 -3.08 5.93
N PHE A 211 -8.45 -2.01 6.63
CA PHE A 211 -8.04 -0.74 6.06
C PHE A 211 -6.54 -0.58 6.25
N SER A 212 -5.79 -0.47 5.15
CA SER A 212 -4.38 -0.11 5.16
C SER A 212 -4.23 1.38 4.94
N PHE A 213 -3.60 2.05 5.89
CA PHE A 213 -3.50 3.50 5.94
C PHE A 213 -2.27 4.06 5.24
N GLU A 214 -1.67 3.29 4.37
CA GLU A 214 -0.69 3.79 3.42
C GLU A 214 -1.18 5.03 2.66
N GLY A 215 -0.26 5.84 2.15
CA GLY A 215 -0.61 7.08 1.49
C GLY A 215 -1.57 6.92 0.31
N GLY A 216 -2.59 7.77 0.23
CA GLY A 216 -3.59 7.79 -0.84
C GLY A 216 -3.06 8.32 -2.20
N GLY A 217 -1.74 8.52 -2.35
CA GLY A 217 -1.16 9.13 -3.54
C GLY A 217 -1.50 10.61 -3.67
N THR A 218 -1.17 11.22 -4.81
CA THR A 218 -1.41 12.66 -5.05
C THR A 218 -2.88 12.99 -5.31
N ASP A 219 -3.66 12.02 -5.74
CA ASP A 219 -5.08 12.17 -6.12
C ASP A 219 -6.05 11.72 -5.01
N GLY A 220 -5.52 11.29 -3.85
CA GLY A 220 -6.34 10.82 -2.74
C GLY A 220 -7.13 9.54 -3.06
N GLY A 221 -6.63 8.70 -3.96
CA GLY A 221 -7.26 7.44 -4.34
C GLY A 221 -7.05 6.32 -3.34
N VAL A 222 -7.88 5.28 -3.44
CA VAL A 222 -7.68 3.99 -2.79
C VAL A 222 -7.28 2.93 -3.81
N ARG A 223 -6.60 1.89 -3.35
CA ARG A 223 -6.08 0.81 -4.21
C ARG A 223 -6.71 -0.51 -3.81
N LEU A 224 -7.08 -1.29 -4.82
CA LEU A 224 -7.58 -2.65 -4.65
C LEU A 224 -6.58 -3.69 -5.18
N ALA A 225 -5.47 -3.23 -5.77
CA ALA A 225 -4.43 -4.09 -6.31
C ALA A 225 -3.05 -3.46 -6.11
N THR A 226 -2.08 -4.29 -5.70
CA THR A 226 -0.66 -3.98 -5.65
C THR A 226 0.15 -5.07 -6.32
N SER A 227 1.38 -4.75 -6.75
CA SER A 227 2.24 -5.75 -7.35
C SER A 227 2.86 -6.66 -6.27
N GLY A 228 2.90 -7.95 -6.54
CA GLY A 228 3.78 -8.84 -5.82
C GLY A 228 5.24 -8.56 -6.15
N ILE A 229 6.11 -8.77 -5.17
CA ILE A 229 7.56 -8.59 -5.27
C ILE A 229 8.22 -9.92 -4.99
N GLY A 230 9.03 -10.40 -5.93
CA GLY A 230 9.86 -11.61 -5.80
C GLY A 230 11.31 -11.30 -6.10
N ALA A 231 12.21 -12.15 -5.60
CA ALA A 231 13.61 -12.15 -5.94
C ALA A 231 14.08 -13.55 -6.29
N ALA A 232 14.90 -13.67 -7.33
CA ALA A 232 15.57 -14.93 -7.66
C ALA A 232 17.07 -14.78 -7.47
N TYR A 233 17.66 -15.79 -6.89
CA TYR A 233 19.12 -15.90 -6.65
C TYR A 233 19.63 -17.15 -7.32
N LEU A 234 20.60 -16.98 -8.21
CA LEU A 234 21.25 -18.06 -8.93
C LEU A 234 22.71 -18.12 -8.51
N LYS A 235 23.15 -19.29 -8.09
CA LYS A 235 24.55 -19.58 -7.78
C LYS A 235 25.03 -20.75 -8.63
N VAL A 236 26.19 -20.55 -9.26
CA VAL A 236 26.87 -21.56 -10.04
C VAL A 236 28.24 -21.85 -9.41
N GLU A 237 28.50 -23.11 -9.09
CA GLU A 237 29.81 -23.59 -8.66
C GLU A 237 30.44 -24.39 -9.80
N GLY A 238 31.65 -24.03 -10.16
CA GLY A 238 32.50 -24.68 -11.14
C GLY A 238 33.83 -25.09 -10.54
N LYS A 239 34.91 -24.98 -11.34
CA LYS A 239 36.28 -25.35 -10.91
C LYS A 239 37.28 -24.37 -11.54
N ALA A 240 38.16 -23.80 -10.72
CA ALA A 240 39.22 -22.94 -11.21
C ALA A 240 40.32 -23.75 -11.94
N SER A 241 40.90 -23.11 -12.96
CA SER A 241 42.11 -23.56 -13.64
C SER A 241 42.82 -22.38 -14.32
N HIS A 242 44.02 -22.56 -14.82
CA HIS A 242 44.77 -21.55 -15.57
C HIS A 242 44.16 -21.39 -16.98
N ALA A 243 43.56 -20.25 -17.29
CA ALA A 243 42.77 -20.02 -18.50
C ALA A 243 43.58 -20.23 -19.82
N GLY A 244 44.92 -20.01 -19.81
CA GLY A 244 45.77 -20.15 -20.97
C GLY A 244 46.55 -21.44 -21.04
N ALA A 245 46.86 -22.08 -19.87
CA ALA A 245 47.72 -23.27 -19.83
C ALA A 245 46.92 -24.56 -19.73
N LYS A 246 45.83 -24.57 -18.99
CA LYS A 246 45.01 -25.77 -18.73
C LYS A 246 43.53 -25.43 -18.53
N PRO A 247 42.88 -24.80 -19.52
CA PRO A 247 41.45 -24.44 -19.41
C PRO A 247 40.56 -25.69 -19.29
N GLU A 248 40.97 -26.83 -19.85
CA GLU A 248 40.26 -28.10 -19.83
C GLU A 248 40.17 -28.75 -18.44
N ASP A 249 41.05 -28.38 -17.51
CA ASP A 249 41.01 -28.85 -16.12
C ASP A 249 39.97 -28.08 -15.28
N GLY A 250 39.40 -27.00 -15.81
CA GLY A 250 38.43 -26.14 -15.17
C GLY A 250 36.98 -26.42 -15.57
N VAL A 251 36.06 -25.88 -14.77
CA VAL A 251 34.62 -25.80 -15.09
C VAL A 251 34.19 -24.33 -14.99
N ASN A 252 33.91 -23.71 -16.13
CA ASN A 252 33.71 -22.27 -16.21
C ASN A 252 32.33 -21.87 -15.69
N ALA A 253 32.25 -21.40 -14.44
CA ALA A 253 31.00 -20.98 -13.83
C ALA A 253 30.34 -19.77 -14.55
N LEU A 254 31.13 -18.92 -15.22
CA LEU A 254 30.58 -17.78 -15.99
C LEU A 254 29.83 -18.26 -17.24
N TYR A 255 30.33 -19.27 -17.93
CA TYR A 255 29.64 -19.82 -19.11
C TYR A 255 28.34 -20.51 -18.71
N GLU A 256 28.38 -21.31 -17.64
CA GLU A 256 27.16 -21.94 -17.10
C GLU A 256 26.14 -20.85 -16.66
N LEU A 257 26.58 -19.84 -15.90
CA LEU A 257 25.67 -18.75 -15.48
C LEU A 257 25.03 -18.07 -16.71
N SER A 258 25.84 -17.74 -17.73
CA SER A 258 25.34 -17.10 -18.96
C SER A 258 24.28 -17.97 -19.65
N HIS A 259 24.50 -19.27 -19.74
CA HIS A 259 23.52 -20.21 -20.26
C HIS A 259 22.23 -20.21 -19.44
N GLN A 260 22.32 -20.28 -18.13
CA GLN A 260 21.17 -20.27 -17.25
C GLN A 260 20.33 -18.98 -17.40
N LEU A 261 20.98 -17.82 -17.46
CA LEU A 261 20.29 -16.54 -17.67
C LEU A 261 19.57 -16.48 -19.03
N LEU A 262 20.24 -16.93 -20.10
CA LEU A 262 19.69 -16.90 -21.45
C LEU A 262 18.48 -17.84 -21.59
N GLN A 263 18.50 -19.03 -21.00
CA GLN A 263 17.35 -19.94 -21.08
C GLN A 263 16.15 -19.47 -20.24
N MET A 264 16.35 -18.54 -19.29
CA MET A 264 15.29 -17.98 -18.45
C MET A 264 14.76 -16.62 -18.96
N LYS A 265 15.36 -16.01 -20.00
CA LYS A 265 15.00 -14.67 -20.50
C LYS A 265 13.53 -14.53 -20.90
N ASP A 266 12.90 -15.60 -21.39
CA ASP A 266 11.54 -15.60 -21.92
C ASP A 266 10.49 -16.05 -20.88
N LEU A 267 10.85 -16.09 -19.58
CA LEU A 267 9.91 -16.40 -18.50
C LEU A 267 9.04 -15.20 -18.10
N SER A 268 9.42 -13.99 -18.45
CA SER A 268 8.53 -12.81 -18.36
C SER A 268 7.33 -12.98 -19.28
N LYS A 269 6.16 -12.59 -18.77
CA LYS A 269 4.87 -12.54 -19.51
C LYS A 269 4.24 -11.16 -19.32
N PRO A 270 4.71 -10.14 -20.03
CA PRO A 270 4.28 -8.75 -19.84
C PRO A 270 2.76 -8.57 -20.00
N GLU A 271 2.12 -9.37 -20.86
CA GLU A 271 0.67 -9.39 -21.09
C GLU A 271 -0.15 -9.80 -19.85
N THR A 272 0.44 -10.58 -18.94
CA THR A 272 -0.17 -10.94 -17.66
C THR A 272 0.35 -10.11 -16.49
N GLY A 273 1.32 -9.21 -16.75
CA GLY A 273 2.00 -8.40 -15.73
C GLY A 273 3.13 -9.13 -15.01
N LEU A 274 3.45 -10.38 -15.39
CA LEU A 274 4.58 -11.11 -14.83
C LEU A 274 5.89 -10.61 -15.46
N LYS A 275 6.82 -10.14 -14.62
CA LYS A 275 8.14 -9.66 -15.02
C LYS A 275 9.21 -10.41 -14.26
N LEU A 276 10.28 -10.80 -14.96
CA LEU A 276 11.51 -11.35 -14.38
C LEU A 276 12.69 -10.66 -15.06
N ASN A 277 13.49 -9.94 -14.28
CA ASN A 277 14.64 -9.20 -14.81
C ASN A 277 15.90 -9.56 -13.99
N TRP A 278 16.88 -10.16 -14.63
CA TRP A 278 18.20 -10.37 -14.05
C TRP A 278 18.96 -9.04 -14.05
N THR A 279 19.27 -8.51 -12.88
CA THR A 279 19.77 -7.14 -12.71
C THR A 279 21.18 -7.08 -12.10
N VAL A 280 21.62 -8.15 -11.44
CA VAL A 280 22.96 -8.24 -10.86
C VAL A 280 23.60 -9.56 -11.30
N ALA A 281 24.87 -9.50 -11.73
CA ALA A 281 25.68 -10.69 -11.99
C ALA A 281 27.13 -10.46 -11.55
N LYS A 282 27.77 -11.49 -11.00
CA LYS A 282 29.18 -11.47 -10.57
C LYS A 282 29.82 -12.80 -10.94
N ALA A 283 31.05 -12.78 -11.52
CA ALA A 283 31.81 -13.96 -11.84
C ALA A 283 33.31 -13.66 -11.94
N GLY A 284 34.12 -14.56 -11.43
CA GLY A 284 35.58 -14.49 -11.53
C GLY A 284 36.23 -13.36 -10.76
N THR A 285 37.57 -13.40 -10.66
CA THR A 285 38.39 -12.37 -9.99
C THR A 285 39.54 -11.91 -10.89
N ASN A 286 40.16 -12.83 -11.63
CA ASN A 286 41.33 -12.59 -12.46
C ASN A 286 41.09 -13.05 -13.91
N ARG A 287 41.54 -12.28 -14.87
CA ARG A 287 41.34 -12.55 -16.29
C ARG A 287 41.92 -13.88 -16.77
N ASN A 288 43.01 -14.32 -16.16
CA ASN A 288 43.72 -15.55 -16.55
C ASN A 288 43.36 -16.79 -15.72
N VAL A 289 42.21 -16.76 -15.00
CA VAL A 289 41.67 -17.86 -14.18
C VAL A 289 40.25 -18.19 -14.66
N ILE A 290 40.00 -19.49 -14.91
CA ILE A 290 38.64 -19.99 -15.14
C ILE A 290 37.83 -19.79 -13.84
N PRO A 291 36.68 -19.07 -13.87
CA PRO A 291 35.93 -18.78 -12.65
C PRO A 291 35.30 -20.03 -12.03
N ALA A 292 35.60 -20.25 -10.75
CA ALA A 292 35.02 -21.35 -9.97
C ALA A 292 33.64 -21.02 -9.40
N GLU A 293 33.26 -19.76 -9.36
CA GLU A 293 31.94 -19.31 -8.85
C GLU A 293 31.38 -18.18 -9.72
N ALA A 294 30.06 -18.21 -9.91
CA ALA A 294 29.30 -17.11 -10.50
C ALA A 294 27.95 -17.03 -9.82
N THR A 295 27.43 -15.81 -9.69
CA THR A 295 26.12 -15.52 -9.06
C THR A 295 25.34 -14.52 -9.88
N ALA A 296 23.99 -14.59 -9.82
CA ALA A 296 23.10 -13.57 -10.35
C ALA A 296 21.89 -13.38 -9.45
N GLN A 297 21.29 -12.18 -9.54
CA GLN A 297 20.06 -11.84 -8.83
C GLN A 297 19.07 -11.21 -9.80
N ALA A 298 17.78 -11.54 -9.64
CA ALA A 298 16.70 -11.00 -10.43
C ALA A 298 15.63 -10.36 -9.54
N ASP A 299 15.02 -9.27 -10.05
CA ASP A 299 13.74 -8.73 -9.59
C ASP A 299 12.61 -9.46 -10.33
N ALA A 300 11.58 -9.87 -9.60
CA ALA A 300 10.36 -10.45 -10.14
C ALA A 300 9.14 -9.67 -9.67
N ARG A 301 8.19 -9.43 -10.57
CA ARG A 301 6.90 -8.79 -10.28
C ARG A 301 5.77 -9.62 -10.83
N ALA A 302 4.68 -9.75 -10.05
CA ALA A 302 3.49 -10.48 -10.46
C ALA A 302 2.23 -9.74 -10.01
N LEU A 303 1.11 -9.99 -10.69
CA LEU A 303 -0.21 -9.44 -10.34
C LEU A 303 -1.09 -10.47 -9.63
N ARG A 304 -0.69 -11.75 -9.63
CA ARG A 304 -1.40 -12.86 -8.98
C ARG A 304 -0.43 -13.75 -8.23
N VAL A 305 -0.85 -14.26 -7.10
CA VAL A 305 -0.05 -15.19 -6.28
C VAL A 305 0.35 -16.44 -7.09
N ALA A 306 -0.58 -16.96 -7.89
CA ALA A 306 -0.33 -18.15 -8.72
C ALA A 306 0.78 -17.95 -9.76
N ASP A 307 1.01 -16.71 -10.22
CA ASP A 307 2.05 -16.40 -11.20
C ASP A 307 3.47 -16.60 -10.61
N PHE A 308 3.67 -16.29 -9.32
CA PHE A 308 4.94 -16.58 -8.66
C PHE A 308 5.22 -18.07 -8.52
N THR A 309 4.20 -18.86 -8.15
CA THR A 309 4.32 -20.31 -8.07
C THR A 309 4.68 -20.91 -9.43
N ALA A 310 3.99 -20.46 -10.50
CA ALA A 310 4.28 -20.92 -11.86
C ALA A 310 5.68 -20.50 -12.33
N LEU A 311 6.11 -19.26 -12.00
CA LEU A 311 7.44 -18.76 -12.33
C LEU A 311 8.52 -19.60 -11.65
N GLU A 312 8.40 -19.83 -10.35
CA GLU A 312 9.38 -20.63 -9.59
C GLU A 312 9.50 -22.04 -10.17
N GLN A 313 8.37 -22.71 -10.44
CA GLN A 313 8.36 -24.04 -11.07
C GLN A 313 9.04 -24.02 -12.44
N ALA A 314 8.79 -23.02 -13.28
CA ALA A 314 9.42 -22.89 -14.58
C ALA A 314 10.93 -22.66 -14.47
N MET A 315 11.37 -21.85 -13.51
CA MET A 315 12.80 -21.61 -13.25
C MET A 315 13.50 -22.88 -12.76
N GLN A 316 12.88 -23.62 -11.81
CA GLN A 316 13.43 -24.89 -11.30
C GLN A 316 13.57 -25.94 -12.40
N ALA A 317 12.61 -26.01 -13.31
CA ALA A 317 12.71 -26.92 -14.46
C ALA A 317 13.87 -26.56 -15.38
N LYS A 318 14.13 -25.27 -15.61
CA LYS A 318 15.23 -24.81 -16.49
C LYS A 318 16.61 -25.01 -15.86
N VAL A 319 16.76 -24.82 -14.56
CA VAL A 319 18.03 -24.99 -13.83
C VAL A 319 18.65 -26.39 -14.01
N GLY A 320 17.80 -27.39 -14.20
CA GLY A 320 18.25 -28.76 -14.50
C GLY A 320 18.95 -28.94 -15.86
N HIS A 321 18.73 -28.03 -16.80
CA HIS A 321 19.35 -28.07 -18.14
C HIS A 321 20.66 -27.28 -18.12
N LYS A 322 21.74 -27.97 -17.79
CA LYS A 322 23.08 -27.40 -17.67
C LYS A 322 23.83 -27.38 -19.03
N LEU A 323 24.66 -26.36 -19.22
CA LEU A 323 25.64 -26.30 -20.30
C LEU A 323 26.85 -27.16 -19.98
N LEU A 324 27.27 -27.18 -18.72
CA LEU A 324 28.43 -27.88 -18.22
C LEU A 324 28.01 -28.90 -17.16
N ASP A 325 28.01 -30.21 -17.49
CA ASP A 325 27.53 -31.27 -16.59
C ASP A 325 28.23 -31.28 -15.23
N ALA A 326 29.50 -30.91 -15.19
CA ALA A 326 30.31 -30.89 -13.97
C ALA A 326 30.01 -29.66 -13.07
N SER A 327 29.24 -28.69 -13.54
CA SER A 327 28.83 -27.54 -12.73
C SER A 327 27.75 -27.91 -11.70
N LYS A 328 27.66 -27.15 -10.59
CA LYS A 328 26.52 -27.19 -9.67
C LYS A 328 25.77 -25.88 -9.79
N VAL A 329 24.47 -25.97 -10.06
CA VAL A 329 23.60 -24.83 -10.18
C VAL A 329 22.55 -24.86 -9.07
N GLN A 330 22.40 -23.76 -8.33
CA GLN A 330 21.46 -23.62 -7.25
C GLN A 330 20.59 -22.40 -7.54
N LEU A 331 19.28 -22.57 -7.46
CA LEU A 331 18.29 -21.51 -7.56
C LEU A 331 17.53 -21.40 -6.25
N LYS A 332 17.41 -20.17 -5.73
CA LYS A 332 16.49 -19.80 -4.66
C LYS A 332 15.53 -18.75 -5.20
N PHE A 333 14.24 -18.96 -5.01
CA PHE A 333 13.21 -17.96 -5.27
C PHE A 333 12.58 -17.52 -3.96
N GLU A 334 12.40 -16.22 -3.78
CA GLU A 334 11.79 -15.62 -2.59
C GLU A 334 10.57 -14.81 -3.00
N VAL A 335 9.41 -15.13 -2.44
CA VAL A 335 8.27 -14.22 -2.47
C VAL A 335 8.47 -13.21 -1.34
N ARG A 336 8.95 -12.03 -1.70
CA ARG A 336 9.20 -10.95 -0.74
C ARG A 336 7.87 -10.35 -0.27
N ARG A 337 6.94 -10.16 -1.21
CA ARG A 337 5.59 -9.66 -0.93
C ARG A 337 4.60 -10.26 -1.93
N PRO A 338 3.44 -10.77 -1.49
CA PRO A 338 2.41 -11.21 -2.42
C PRO A 338 1.79 -9.99 -3.12
N PRO A 339 1.11 -10.16 -4.26
CA PRO A 339 0.24 -9.13 -4.81
C PRO A 339 -1.03 -9.00 -3.98
N LEU A 340 -1.56 -7.78 -3.87
CA LEU A 340 -2.94 -7.55 -3.47
C LEU A 340 -3.84 -7.79 -4.69
N GLU A 341 -4.82 -8.67 -4.55
CA GLU A 341 -5.80 -8.99 -5.59
C GLU A 341 -7.18 -8.49 -5.15
N ALA A 342 -7.83 -7.68 -6.00
CA ALA A 342 -9.18 -7.17 -5.72
C ALA A 342 -10.20 -8.31 -5.63
N ASN A 343 -10.99 -8.33 -4.56
CA ASN A 343 -12.17 -9.17 -4.44
C ASN A 343 -13.46 -8.32 -4.48
N GLU A 344 -14.62 -8.96 -4.56
CA GLU A 344 -15.90 -8.26 -4.67
C GLU A 344 -16.22 -7.45 -3.40
N ALA A 345 -15.87 -7.95 -2.22
CA ALA A 345 -16.06 -7.23 -0.96
C ALA A 345 -15.23 -5.94 -0.94
N SER A 346 -13.97 -5.98 -1.41
CA SER A 346 -13.10 -4.80 -1.53
C SER A 346 -13.65 -3.78 -2.53
N ARG A 347 -14.20 -4.22 -3.67
CA ARG A 347 -14.85 -3.32 -4.64
C ARG A 347 -16.08 -2.64 -4.05
N SER A 348 -16.93 -3.40 -3.37
CA SER A 348 -18.11 -2.86 -2.68
C SER A 348 -17.73 -1.84 -1.62
N LEU A 349 -16.73 -2.13 -0.80
CA LEU A 349 -16.24 -1.23 0.24
C LEU A 349 -15.62 0.05 -0.34
N ALA A 350 -14.82 -0.06 -1.41
CA ALA A 350 -14.25 1.10 -2.11
C ALA A 350 -15.35 1.96 -2.75
N LYS A 351 -16.40 1.35 -3.31
CA LYS A 351 -17.54 2.08 -3.84
C LYS A 351 -18.28 2.85 -2.76
N GLN A 352 -18.45 2.27 -1.57
CA GLN A 352 -19.05 2.96 -0.42
C GLN A 352 -18.19 4.17 0.01
N ALA A 353 -16.86 3.99 0.12
CA ALA A 353 -15.92 5.07 0.41
C ALA A 353 -16.01 6.21 -0.62
N GLN A 354 -16.05 5.85 -1.91
CA GLN A 354 -16.20 6.80 -3.01
C GLN A 354 -17.52 7.57 -2.92
N THR A 355 -18.61 6.88 -2.59
CA THR A 355 -19.94 7.50 -2.43
C THR A 355 -19.95 8.51 -1.27
N ILE A 356 -19.40 8.13 -0.10
CA ILE A 356 -19.29 9.05 1.05
C ILE A 356 -18.45 10.28 0.65
N TYR A 357 -17.33 10.05 -0.04
CA TYR A 357 -16.42 11.12 -0.41
C TYR A 357 -17.03 12.10 -1.42
N SER A 358 -17.82 11.59 -2.39
CA SER A 358 -18.50 12.42 -3.39
C SER A 358 -19.76 13.09 -2.84
N ASP A 359 -20.63 12.32 -2.19
CA ASP A 359 -21.99 12.78 -1.89
C ASP A 359 -22.04 13.59 -0.59
N GLU A 360 -21.23 13.23 0.41
CA GLU A 360 -21.19 13.93 1.69
C GLU A 360 -20.14 15.06 1.72
N LEU A 361 -18.97 14.89 1.05
CA LEU A 361 -17.89 15.87 1.10
C LEU A 361 -17.72 16.68 -0.19
N GLY A 362 -18.41 16.33 -1.28
CA GLY A 362 -18.27 17.00 -2.59
C GLY A 362 -16.88 16.81 -3.22
N LEU A 363 -16.14 15.79 -2.81
CA LEU A 363 -14.77 15.52 -3.25
C LEU A 363 -14.74 14.31 -4.19
N LYS A 364 -13.68 14.20 -5.00
CA LYS A 364 -13.44 13.06 -5.87
C LYS A 364 -12.45 12.10 -5.21
N MET A 365 -12.71 10.81 -5.36
CA MET A 365 -11.81 9.74 -4.96
C MET A 365 -11.64 8.76 -6.12
N SER A 366 -10.40 8.50 -6.53
CA SER A 366 -10.11 7.44 -7.49
C SER A 366 -10.09 6.07 -6.81
N VAL A 367 -10.48 5.03 -7.54
CA VAL A 367 -10.35 3.63 -7.13
C VAL A 367 -9.47 2.93 -8.15
N MET A 368 -8.29 2.51 -7.74
CA MET A 368 -7.30 1.87 -8.60
C MET A 368 -7.38 0.35 -8.46
N GLU A 369 -7.83 -0.31 -9.53
CA GLU A 369 -7.88 -1.79 -9.61
C GLU A 369 -6.66 -2.39 -10.32
N LYS A 370 -5.75 -1.54 -10.83
CA LYS A 370 -4.51 -1.98 -11.48
C LYS A 370 -3.31 -1.63 -10.63
N ALA A 371 -2.46 -2.60 -10.40
CA ALA A 371 -1.22 -2.41 -9.67
C ALA A 371 -0.24 -1.50 -10.43
N THR A 372 0.44 -0.62 -9.69
CA THR A 372 1.40 0.36 -10.23
C THR A 372 2.86 -0.01 -10.00
N GLY A 373 3.15 -1.19 -9.42
CA GLY A 373 4.52 -1.67 -9.21
C GLY A 373 4.94 -1.76 -7.74
N GLY A 374 4.34 -0.96 -6.84
CA GLY A 374 4.55 -1.06 -5.39
C GLY A 374 3.82 -2.25 -4.78
N GLY A 375 4.26 -2.68 -3.61
CA GLY A 375 3.61 -3.69 -2.79
C GLY A 375 3.52 -3.19 -1.36
N THR A 376 2.50 -3.60 -0.60
CA THR A 376 2.20 -3.15 0.76
C THR A 376 1.75 -4.29 1.66
N ASP A 377 1.61 -4.05 2.94
CA ASP A 377 1.14 -5.02 3.93
C ASP A 377 -0.33 -5.43 3.76
N ALA A 378 -1.14 -4.62 3.07
CA ALA A 378 -2.50 -5.00 2.67
C ALA A 378 -2.52 -6.34 1.92
N ALA A 379 -1.48 -6.62 1.15
CA ALA A 379 -1.35 -7.89 0.41
C ALA A 379 -1.23 -9.10 1.34
N PHE A 380 -0.51 -9.00 2.46
CA PHE A 380 -0.45 -10.07 3.46
C PHE A 380 -1.79 -10.24 4.17
N ALA A 381 -2.47 -9.14 4.53
CA ALA A 381 -3.80 -9.20 5.12
C ALA A 381 -4.80 -9.92 4.20
N ALA A 382 -4.71 -9.68 2.88
CA ALA A 382 -5.61 -10.24 1.88
C ALA A 382 -5.40 -11.73 1.61
N LEU A 383 -4.22 -12.31 1.88
CA LEU A 383 -3.90 -13.71 1.53
C LEU A 383 -4.93 -14.73 2.04
N LYS A 384 -5.52 -14.50 3.19
CA LYS A 384 -6.51 -15.39 3.81
C LYS A 384 -7.79 -14.66 4.21
N ALA A 385 -7.90 -13.35 3.90
CA ALA A 385 -9.08 -12.58 4.24
C ALA A 385 -10.31 -13.08 3.46
N LYS A 386 -11.43 -13.21 4.17
CA LYS A 386 -12.75 -13.44 3.56
C LYS A 386 -13.49 -12.12 3.34
N GLY A 387 -13.14 -11.11 4.12
CA GLY A 387 -13.69 -9.77 4.08
C GLY A 387 -12.99 -8.87 3.07
N ALA A 388 -13.31 -7.59 3.11
CA ALA A 388 -12.73 -6.56 2.25
C ALA A 388 -11.33 -6.16 2.74
N VAL A 389 -10.41 -5.88 1.81
CA VAL A 389 -9.13 -5.24 2.10
C VAL A 389 -8.98 -4.05 1.17
N ILE A 390 -8.77 -2.86 1.75
CA ILE A 390 -8.52 -1.61 1.00
C ILE A 390 -7.15 -1.07 1.39
N GLU A 391 -6.41 -0.67 0.37
CA GLU A 391 -5.09 -0.06 0.45
C GLU A 391 -5.17 1.44 0.12
N GLY A 392 -4.24 2.26 0.69
CA GLY A 392 -4.14 3.69 0.37
C GLY A 392 -5.19 4.54 1.08
N PHE A 393 -5.60 4.14 2.28
CA PHE A 393 -6.65 4.83 3.04
C PHE A 393 -6.14 6.07 3.80
N GLY A 394 -4.83 6.31 3.75
CA GLY A 394 -4.14 7.43 4.39
C GLY A 394 -4.29 8.78 3.68
N LEU A 395 -3.52 9.77 4.14
CA LEU A 395 -3.49 11.11 3.58
C LEU A 395 -2.94 11.12 2.15
N SER A 396 -3.29 12.14 1.38
CA SER A 396 -2.62 12.38 0.10
C SER A 396 -1.22 12.92 0.33
N GLY A 397 -0.25 12.39 -0.42
CA GLY A 397 1.14 12.77 -0.30
C GLY A 397 1.96 12.31 -1.50
N TYR A 398 3.23 12.65 -1.48
CA TYR A 398 4.20 12.29 -2.51
C TYR A 398 5.62 12.30 -1.97
N GLY A 399 6.53 11.69 -2.71
CA GLY A 399 7.95 11.73 -2.43
C GLY A 399 8.43 10.68 -1.46
N ALA A 400 7.63 9.64 -1.16
CA ALA A 400 8.08 8.46 -0.41
C ALA A 400 9.43 7.97 -0.94
N HIS A 401 10.33 7.57 -0.04
CA HIS A 401 11.72 7.20 -0.35
C HIS A 401 12.59 8.34 -0.92
N SER A 402 12.11 9.59 -0.81
CA SER A 402 12.87 10.78 -1.20
C SER A 402 13.17 11.63 0.04
N ASN A 403 14.44 11.79 0.36
CA ASN A 403 14.88 12.51 1.54
C ASN A 403 14.86 14.05 1.42
N ASP A 404 14.35 14.60 0.32
CA ASP A 404 14.26 16.05 0.09
C ASP A 404 12.87 16.53 -0.36
N ALA A 405 11.97 15.63 -0.70
CA ALA A 405 10.71 15.97 -1.35
C ALA A 405 9.47 15.28 -0.72
N GLU A 406 9.63 14.48 0.33
CA GLU A 406 8.52 13.75 0.93
C GLU A 406 7.59 14.67 1.70
N TYR A 407 6.28 14.66 1.34
CA TYR A 407 5.27 15.51 1.97
C TYR A 407 3.88 14.88 1.98
N VAL A 408 3.02 15.40 2.87
CA VAL A 408 1.58 15.19 2.85
C VAL A 408 0.83 16.50 2.63
N GLN A 409 -0.38 16.40 2.04
CA GLN A 409 -1.28 17.52 1.79
C GLN A 409 -2.19 17.76 3.00
N LEU A 410 -2.09 18.94 3.64
CA LEU A 410 -2.81 19.28 4.86
C LEU A 410 -4.33 19.34 4.66
N ASN A 411 -4.80 19.73 3.48
CA ASN A 411 -6.22 19.80 3.14
C ASN A 411 -6.89 18.42 3.07
N THR A 412 -6.14 17.33 3.09
CA THR A 412 -6.68 15.96 3.09
C THR A 412 -6.94 15.40 4.49
N ILE A 413 -6.43 16.05 5.55
CA ILE A 413 -6.58 15.57 6.94
C ILE A 413 -8.05 15.45 7.33
N VAL A 414 -8.82 16.53 7.23
CA VAL A 414 -10.23 16.54 7.63
C VAL A 414 -11.07 15.56 6.81
N PRO A 415 -10.99 15.54 5.47
CA PRO A 415 -11.71 14.56 4.66
C PRO A 415 -11.38 13.11 5.00
N ARG A 416 -10.10 12.79 5.28
CA ARG A 416 -9.69 11.41 5.61
C ARG A 416 -10.11 10.98 7.00
N LEU A 417 -10.02 11.85 8.00
CA LEU A 417 -10.55 11.59 9.34
C LEU A 417 -12.07 11.34 9.29
N TYR A 418 -12.78 12.18 8.54
CA TYR A 418 -14.22 12.02 8.32
C TYR A 418 -14.51 10.66 7.68
N LEU A 419 -13.86 10.35 6.55
CA LEU A 419 -14.10 9.13 5.81
C LEU A 419 -13.78 7.89 6.66
N ALA A 420 -12.63 7.83 7.32
CA ALA A 420 -12.23 6.68 8.14
C ALA A 420 -13.24 6.43 9.26
N THR A 421 -13.65 7.49 9.97
CA THR A 421 -14.65 7.40 11.04
C THR A 421 -16.00 6.92 10.50
N ARG A 422 -16.47 7.51 9.38
CA ARG A 422 -17.75 7.14 8.75
C ARG A 422 -17.75 5.68 8.27
N MET A 423 -16.66 5.23 7.63
CA MET A 423 -16.58 3.85 7.12
C MET A 423 -16.62 2.83 8.25
N ILE A 424 -15.90 3.08 9.36
CA ILE A 424 -15.95 2.20 10.53
C ILE A 424 -17.35 2.17 11.13
N MET A 425 -18.00 3.33 11.27
CA MET A 425 -19.36 3.42 11.81
C MET A 425 -20.39 2.69 10.92
N ASP A 426 -20.28 2.81 9.60
CA ASP A 426 -21.22 2.18 8.67
C ASP A 426 -21.03 0.65 8.55
N LEU A 427 -19.81 0.17 8.73
CA LEU A 427 -19.52 -1.27 8.76
C LEU A 427 -19.92 -1.93 10.08
N SER A 428 -20.10 -1.14 11.11
CA SER A 428 -20.40 -1.64 12.46
C SER A 428 -21.87 -2.05 12.58
N LYS A 429 -22.13 -3.27 13.00
CA LYS A 429 -23.45 -3.88 13.14
C LYS A 429 -23.60 -4.54 14.50
#